data_7e9b27e6549cdcb6bacfc0bc98100b0f
#
_entry.id   7e9b27e6549cdcb6bacfc0bc98100b0f
#
_cell.length_a   1.000
_cell.length_b   1.000
_cell.length_c   1.000
_cell.angle_alpha   90.00
_cell.angle_beta   90.00
_cell.angle_gamma   90.00
#
_symmetry.space_group_name_H-M   'P 1'
#
loop_
_entity.id
_entity.type
_entity.pdbx_description
1 polymer ?
#
loop_
_entity_poly.entity_id
_entity_poly.type
_entity_poly.pdbx_seq_one_letter_code
_entity_poly.pdbx_strand_id
1 'polypeptide(L)' 'MDEQLRIILIIIISVSIFGLLVFVFVKNYIKN' A
#
# COMPACT_ATOMS: atom_id res chain seq x y z
N MET A 1 2.48 20.88 -12.60
CA MET A 1 2.17 19.94 -11.53
C MET A 1 2.84 20.37 -10.25
N ASP A 2 2.06 20.51 -9.20
CA ASP A 2 2.60 20.88 -7.91
C ASP A 2 3.33 19.70 -7.30
N GLU A 3 4.52 19.97 -6.75
CA GLU A 3 5.30 18.94 -6.07
C GLU A 3 4.50 18.29 -4.93
N GLN A 4 3.65 19.07 -4.29
CA GLN A 4 2.83 18.59 -3.19
C GLN A 4 1.88 17.49 -3.65
N LEU A 5 1.28 17.65 -4.82
CA LEU A 5 0.40 16.63 -5.39
C LEU A 5 1.15 15.32 -5.67
N ARG A 6 2.37 15.45 -6.14
CA ARG A 6 3.20 14.28 -6.42
C ARG A 6 3.52 13.49 -5.16
N ILE A 7 3.88 14.20 -4.10
CA ILE A 7 4.18 13.56 -2.82
C ILE A 7 2.96 12.80 -2.29
N ILE A 8 1.79 13.42 -2.38
CA ILE A 8 0.55 12.79 -1.94
C ILE A 8 0.27 11.51 -2.73
N LEU A 9 0.47 11.55 -4.04
CA LEU A 9 0.27 10.37 -4.89
C LEU A 9 1.22 9.24 -4.51
N ILE A 10 2.48 9.56 -4.28
CA ILE A 10 3.47 8.57 -3.88
C ILE A 10 3.08 7.91 -2.56
N ILE A 11 2.63 8.70 -1.60
CA ILE A 11 2.21 8.19 -0.30
C ILE A 11 1.01 7.26 -0.44
N ILE A 12 0.02 7.66 -1.23
CA ILE A 12 -1.19 6.86 -1.44
C ILE A 12 -0.83 5.52 -2.08
N ILE A 13 0.00 5.53 -3.11
CA ILE A 13 0.43 4.31 -3.80
C ILE A 13 1.21 3.42 -2.85
N SER A 14 2.14 3.98 -2.09
CA SER A 14 2.96 3.22 -1.15
C SER A 14 2.11 2.55 -0.09
N VAL A 15 1.17 3.27 0.49
CA VAL A 15 0.28 2.73 1.52
C VAL A 15 -0.59 1.62 0.93
N SER A 16 -1.09 1.80 -0.29
CA SER A 16 -1.91 0.79 -0.96
C SER A 16 -1.14 -0.49 -1.19
N ILE A 17 0.08 -0.39 -1.71
CA ILE A 17 0.92 -1.55 -1.95
C ILE A 17 1.25 -2.25 -0.64
N PHE A 18 1.63 -1.48 0.37
CA PHE A 18 1.95 -2.04 1.67
C PHE A 18 0.76 -2.76 2.29
N GLY A 19 -0.41 -2.15 2.21
CA GLY A 19 -1.64 -2.77 2.71
C GLY A 19 -1.96 -4.08 2.02
N LEU A 20 -1.79 -4.14 0.71
CA LEU A 20 -2.02 -5.36 -0.05
C LEU A 20 -1.03 -6.46 0.34
N LEU A 21 0.24 -6.11 0.50
CA LEU A 21 1.25 -7.07 0.91
C LEU A 21 0.93 -7.65 2.29
N VAL A 22 0.58 -6.80 3.24
CA VAL A 22 0.22 -7.24 4.58
C VAL A 22 -1.01 -8.14 4.54
N PHE A 23 -2.00 -7.77 3.74
CA PHE A 23 -3.23 -8.55 3.59
C PHE A 23 -2.93 -9.95 3.06
N VAL A 24 -2.10 -10.03 2.04
CA VAL A 24 -1.71 -11.33 1.46
C VAL A 24 -0.95 -12.16 2.48
N PHE A 25 -0.04 -11.53 3.23
CA PHE A 25 0.71 -12.24 4.26
C PHE A 25 -0.20 -12.82 5.33
N VAL A 26 -1.16 -12.02 5.81
CA VAL A 26 -2.09 -12.45 6.83
C VAL A 26 -2.93 -13.62 6.32
N LYS A 27 -3.45 -13.51 5.10
CA LYS A 27 -4.23 -14.59 4.51
C LYS A 27 -3.42 -15.86 4.34
N ASN A 28 -2.17 -15.72 3.95
CA ASN A 28 -1.29 -16.85 3.76
C ASN A 28 -0.94 -17.52 5.08
N TYR A 29 -0.87 -16.75 6.15
CA TYR A 29 -0.60 -17.26 7.49
C TYR A 29 -1.80 -18.01 8.07
N ILE A 30 -3.00 -17.47 7.86
CA ILE A 30 -4.23 -18.06 8.40
C ILE A 30 -4.73 -19.21 7.52
N LYS A 31 -3.97 -19.64 6.62
CA LYS A 31 -4.30 -20.66 5.65
C LYS A 31 -5.20 -21.74 6.23
N ASN A 32 -6.47 -21.61 5.93
CA ASN A 32 -7.44 -22.60 6.36
C ASN A 32 -8.28 -23.04 5.19
#